data_0be441605472d99bc4c005a1bba64a86
#
_entry.id   0be441605472d99bc4c005a1bba64a86
#
_cell.length_a   1.000
_cell.length_b   1.000
_cell.length_c   1.000
_cell.angle_alpha   90.00
_cell.angle_beta   90.00
_cell.angle_gamma   90.00
#
_symmetry.space_group_name_H-M   'P 1'
#
loop_
_entity.id
_entity.type
_entity.pdbx_description
1 polymer ?
#
loop_
_entity_poly.entity_id
_entity_poly.type
_entity_poly.pdbx_seq_one_letter_code
_entity_poly.pdbx_strand_id
1 'polypeptide(L)'
;MVSGTVRERLAAMVASASDGAVTAKEAMAATVPLSALGMTSLAQMRLIDAVENEFGVEIDLADDGLDLLDDLGVLERYVVKAQRSDS
;
A
#
# COMPACT_ATOMS: atom_id res chain seq x y z
N MET A 1 -13.89 -17.69 -1.00
CA MET A 1 -13.24 -17.41 0.24
C MET A 1 -12.95 -15.93 0.40
N VAL A 2 -13.07 -15.49 1.59
CA VAL A 2 -12.88 -14.09 1.88
C VAL A 2 -11.48 -13.62 1.62
N SER A 3 -11.36 -12.47 1.03
CA SER A 3 -10.07 -11.91 0.66
C SER A 3 -9.34 -11.26 1.83
N GLY A 4 -9.93 -11.16 2.98
CA GLY A 4 -9.31 -10.49 4.10
C GLY A 4 -9.61 -9.00 4.13
N THR A 5 -8.95 -8.32 5.05
CA THR A 5 -9.16 -6.89 5.24
C THR A 5 -8.44 -6.08 4.18
N VAL A 6 -8.77 -4.79 4.10
CA VAL A 6 -8.05 -3.87 3.21
C VAL A 6 -6.56 -3.90 3.54
N ARG A 7 -6.21 -3.89 4.83
CA ARG A 7 -4.81 -3.91 5.24
C ARG A 7 -4.10 -5.16 4.73
N GLU A 8 -4.74 -6.31 4.85
CA GLU A 8 -4.15 -7.57 4.38
C GLU A 8 -3.94 -7.56 2.88
N ARG A 9 -4.91 -7.01 2.15
CA ARG A 9 -4.80 -6.91 0.70
C ARG A 9 -3.65 -5.97 0.31
N LEU A 10 -3.53 -4.84 1.02
CA LEU A 10 -2.44 -3.90 0.78
C LEU A 10 -1.09 -4.55 1.09
N ALA A 11 -1.01 -5.33 2.14
CA ALA A 11 0.22 -6.03 2.48
C ALA A 11 0.63 -7.00 1.39
N ALA A 12 -0.34 -7.72 0.83
CA ALA A 12 -0.07 -8.64 -0.27
C ALA A 12 0.41 -7.87 -1.51
N MET A 13 -0.14 -6.68 -1.73
CA MET A 13 0.27 -5.85 -2.85
C MET A 13 1.69 -5.32 -2.66
N VAL A 14 2.07 -5.00 -1.43
CA VAL A 14 3.44 -4.60 -1.11
C VAL A 14 4.40 -5.75 -1.45
N ALA A 15 4.04 -6.96 -1.07
CA ALA A 15 4.88 -8.12 -1.35
C ALA A 15 5.03 -8.30 -2.86
N SER A 16 3.94 -8.18 -3.59
CA SER A 16 3.98 -8.34 -5.05
C SER A 16 4.78 -7.23 -5.72
N ALA A 17 4.55 -5.99 -5.30
CA ALA A 17 5.22 -4.84 -5.91
C ALA A 17 6.72 -4.86 -5.66
N SER A 18 7.15 -5.40 -4.54
CA SER A 18 8.57 -5.46 -4.17
C SER A 18 9.24 -6.75 -4.61
N ASP A 19 8.53 -7.61 -5.34
CA ASP A 19 9.03 -8.92 -5.75
C ASP A 19 9.50 -9.75 -4.55
N GLY A 20 8.80 -9.62 -3.44
CA GLY A 20 9.10 -10.40 -2.25
C GLY A 20 10.19 -9.82 -1.36
N ALA A 21 10.76 -8.66 -1.72
CA ALA A 21 11.76 -8.01 -0.86
C ALA A 21 11.13 -7.66 0.49
N VAL A 22 9.85 -7.28 0.47
CA VAL A 22 9.08 -7.06 1.68
C VAL A 22 7.92 -8.04 1.64
N THR A 23 7.85 -8.96 2.59
CA THR A 23 6.76 -9.93 2.62
C THR A 23 5.51 -9.27 3.19
N ALA A 24 4.35 -9.89 2.90
CA ALA A 24 3.09 -9.40 3.47
C ALA A 24 3.15 -9.41 4.99
N LYS A 25 3.75 -10.43 5.58
CA LYS A 25 3.87 -10.54 7.02
C LYS A 25 4.72 -9.41 7.59
N GLU A 26 5.83 -9.11 6.91
CA GLU A 26 6.70 -7.99 7.34
C GLU A 26 5.97 -6.67 7.23
N ALA A 27 5.22 -6.46 6.16
CA ALA A 27 4.47 -5.23 5.97
C ALA A 27 3.43 -5.04 7.07
N MET A 28 2.73 -6.13 7.42
CA MET A 28 1.70 -6.07 8.47
C MET A 28 2.29 -5.79 9.83
N ALA A 29 3.49 -6.28 10.10
CA ALA A 29 4.13 -6.14 11.40
C ALA A 29 5.06 -4.92 11.50
N ALA A 30 5.19 -4.15 10.43
CA ALA A 30 6.19 -3.09 10.38
C ALA A 30 5.94 -2.00 11.41
N THR A 31 7.01 -1.63 12.10
CA THR A 31 7.01 -0.49 13.00
C THR A 31 7.93 0.61 12.48
N VAL A 32 8.45 0.40 11.26
CA VAL A 32 9.34 1.35 10.58
C VAL A 32 8.75 1.58 9.18
N PRO A 33 9.20 2.64 8.48
CA PRO A 33 8.71 2.87 7.13
C PRO A 33 9.00 1.68 6.23
N LEU A 34 8.09 1.41 5.28
CA LEU A 34 8.26 0.28 4.37
C LEU A 34 9.54 0.42 3.54
N SER A 35 9.94 1.64 3.24
CA SER A 35 11.19 1.87 2.52
C SER A 35 12.39 1.34 3.29
N ALA A 36 12.33 1.34 4.61
CA ALA A 36 13.40 0.81 5.45
C ALA A 36 13.46 -0.72 5.38
N LEU A 37 12.38 -1.36 4.91
CA LEU A 37 12.33 -2.82 4.77
C LEU A 37 12.78 -3.29 3.40
N GLY A 38 13.00 -2.36 2.46
CA GLY A 38 13.45 -2.74 1.13
C GLY A 38 12.56 -2.30 -0.02
N MET A 39 11.58 -1.44 0.23
CA MET A 39 10.77 -0.90 -0.86
C MET A 39 11.59 0.11 -1.65
N THR A 40 11.88 -0.21 -2.90
CA THR A 40 12.58 0.71 -3.79
C THR A 40 11.59 1.69 -4.42
N SER A 41 12.11 2.71 -5.09
CA SER A 41 11.25 3.64 -5.81
C SER A 41 10.40 2.93 -6.86
N LEU A 42 11.00 1.97 -7.55
CA LEU A 42 10.26 1.18 -8.54
C LEU A 42 9.14 0.39 -7.88
N ALA A 43 9.42 -0.23 -6.75
CA ALA A 43 8.41 -0.99 -6.02
C ALA A 43 7.28 -0.06 -5.55
N GLN A 44 7.62 1.14 -5.11
CA GLN A 44 6.61 2.12 -4.70
C GLN A 44 5.70 2.50 -5.86
N MET A 45 6.27 2.71 -7.04
CA MET A 45 5.45 3.04 -8.22
C MET A 45 4.54 1.89 -8.62
N ARG A 46 5.05 0.66 -8.52
CA ARG A 46 4.23 -0.52 -8.80
C ARG A 46 3.09 -0.64 -7.78
N LEU A 47 3.38 -0.30 -6.53
CA LEU A 47 2.37 -0.35 -5.48
C LEU A 47 1.26 0.67 -5.74
N ILE A 48 1.63 1.90 -6.14
CA ILE A 48 0.66 2.92 -6.48
C ILE A 48 -0.29 2.41 -7.57
N ASP A 49 0.29 1.87 -8.63
CA ASP A 49 -0.48 1.37 -9.76
C ASP A 49 -1.45 0.28 -9.31
N ALA A 50 -0.95 -0.65 -8.51
CA ALA A 50 -1.76 -1.76 -8.02
C ALA A 50 -2.90 -1.27 -7.13
N VAL A 51 -2.61 -0.34 -6.23
CA VAL A 51 -3.62 0.20 -5.32
C VAL A 51 -4.70 0.95 -6.09
N GLU A 52 -4.28 1.77 -7.05
CA GLU A 52 -5.24 2.53 -7.85
C GLU A 52 -6.15 1.61 -8.65
N ASN A 53 -5.59 0.55 -9.22
CA ASN A 53 -6.38 -0.39 -10.01
C ASN A 53 -7.26 -1.27 -9.15
N GLU A 54 -6.75 -1.71 -8.00
CA GLU A 54 -7.50 -2.63 -7.14
C GLU A 54 -8.66 -1.95 -6.44
N PHE A 55 -8.45 -0.74 -5.97
CA PHE A 55 -9.44 -0.04 -5.15
C PHE A 55 -10.14 1.11 -5.88
N GLY A 56 -9.73 1.41 -7.09
CA GLY A 56 -10.35 2.49 -7.85
C GLY A 56 -10.13 3.86 -7.25
N VAL A 57 -8.98 4.08 -6.63
CA VAL A 57 -8.65 5.36 -6.01
C VAL A 57 -7.49 6.01 -6.74
N GLU A 58 -7.28 7.30 -6.48
CA GLU A 58 -6.14 8.04 -7.03
C GLU A 58 -5.18 8.41 -5.92
N ILE A 59 -3.89 8.25 -6.18
CA ILE A 59 -2.84 8.62 -5.23
C ILE A 59 -2.01 9.72 -5.88
N ASP A 60 -2.00 10.90 -5.23
CA ASP A 60 -1.28 12.05 -5.73
C ASP A 60 0.11 12.13 -5.10
N LEU A 61 1.13 11.80 -5.89
CA LEU A 61 2.51 11.81 -5.42
C LEU A 61 3.04 13.21 -5.15
N ALA A 62 2.44 14.22 -5.77
CA ALA A 62 2.88 15.59 -5.56
C ALA A 62 2.50 16.12 -4.19
N ASP A 63 1.59 15.44 -3.52
CA ASP A 63 1.14 15.82 -2.17
C ASP A 63 1.80 14.90 -1.15
N ASP A 64 1.04 14.01 -0.52
CA ASP A 64 1.55 13.14 0.53
C ASP A 64 1.76 11.70 0.08
N GLY A 65 1.79 11.48 -1.23
CA GLY A 65 1.80 10.13 -1.78
C GLY A 65 2.95 9.25 -1.34
N LEU A 66 4.16 9.83 -1.25
CA LEU A 66 5.31 9.04 -0.84
C LEU A 66 5.21 8.62 0.63
N ASP A 67 4.70 9.51 1.48
CA ASP A 67 4.51 9.18 2.89
C ASP A 67 3.43 8.10 3.06
N LEU A 68 2.37 8.17 2.24
CA LEU A 68 1.34 7.15 2.26
C LEU A 68 1.90 5.77 1.97
N LEU A 69 2.85 5.70 1.05
CA LEU A 69 3.41 4.43 0.62
C LEU A 69 4.38 3.81 1.63
N ASP A 70 4.81 4.59 2.61
CA ASP A 70 5.75 4.10 3.62
C ASP A 70 5.08 3.53 4.85
N ASP A 71 3.77 3.74 5.00
CA ASP A 71 3.06 3.29 6.20
C ASP A 71 1.76 2.61 5.80
N LEU A 72 1.72 1.31 6.04
CA LEU A 72 0.57 0.50 5.65
C LEU A 72 -0.72 0.97 6.30
N GLY A 73 -0.65 1.39 7.57
CA GLY A 73 -1.83 1.87 8.28
C GLY A 73 -2.36 3.17 7.70
N VAL A 74 -1.46 4.07 7.34
CA VAL A 74 -1.85 5.33 6.72
C VAL A 74 -2.46 5.07 5.35
N LEU A 75 -1.85 4.18 4.59
CA LEU A 75 -2.35 3.81 3.27
C LEU A 75 -3.75 3.18 3.37
N GLU A 76 -3.94 2.32 4.36
CA GLU A 76 -5.25 1.70 4.59
C GLU A 76 -6.31 2.76 4.87
N ARG A 77 -6.01 3.70 5.74
CA ARG A 77 -6.96 4.77 6.06
C ARG A 77 -7.28 5.62 4.84
N TYR A 78 -6.27 5.91 4.03
CA TYR A 78 -6.47 6.68 2.82
C TYR A 78 -7.41 5.96 1.84
N VAL A 79 -7.17 4.67 1.62
CA VAL A 79 -7.98 3.87 0.70
C VAL A 79 -9.41 3.77 1.18
N VAL A 80 -9.60 3.46 2.46
CA VAL A 80 -10.94 3.33 3.03
C VAL A 80 -11.69 4.65 2.92
N LYS A 81 -11.03 5.76 3.24
CA LYS A 81 -11.65 7.07 3.15
C LYS A 81 -12.03 7.43 1.72
N ALA A 82 -11.14 7.14 0.78
CA ALA A 82 -11.39 7.44 -0.63
C ALA A 82 -12.58 6.63 -1.16
N GLN A 83 -12.66 5.35 -0.78
CA GLN A 83 -13.78 4.51 -1.20
C GLN A 83 -15.10 4.99 -0.62
N ARG A 84 -15.09 5.43 0.63
CA ARG A 84 -16.31 5.93 1.27
C ARG A 84 -16.77 7.26 0.66
N SER A 85 -15.83 8.08 0.26
CA SER A 85 -16.15 9.36 -0.37
C SER A 85 -16.76 9.17 -1.75
N ASP A 86 -16.45 8.06 -2.38
CA ASP A 86 -16.85 7.79 -3.76
C ASP A 86 -18.24 7.16 -3.85
N SER A 87 -18.82 6.78 -2.75
CA SER A 87 -20.13 6.11 -2.77
C SER A 87 -21.31 7.07 -2.58
#